data_1376a5a4991e716a025e808108d1dbd5
#
_entry.id   1376a5a4991e716a025e808108d1dbd5
#
_cell.length_a   1.000
_cell.length_b   1.000
_cell.length_c   1.000
_cell.angle_alpha   90.00
_cell.angle_beta   90.00
_cell.angle_gamma   90.00
#
_symmetry.space_group_name_H-M   'P 1'
#
loop_
_entity.id
_entity.type
_entity.pdbx_description
1 polymer ?
#
loop_
_entity_poly.entity_id
_entity_poly.type
_entity_poly.pdbx_seq_one_letter_code
_entity_poly.pdbx_strand_id
1 'polypeptide(L)'
;AGVMSAYNAVNGVPASASRVLLTELLRERWGFDGYVVSDCDAIRDIYGAEHHAYVKTAEEAAAIAVKAGCNLCCGGDYNALVRAVQQGLITESEIDGALYRTLWTRFRLGLFDPAERVPFSTFTLKDNDLPEHGQVALELARQSIVLLKNDGTLPLDRSKLKQIAVIGPNAASKSMLEGNYHGSASRPVSILDGIKRLVESEIKVLHAMGSPITTKPGTAPWSGQDNTTDRPVAELKAEALALAAQADMIIYVGGITPAQEGESFDRDSIELPQEQAELIRALHATGKSVVMVNCSGSAMALT
;
A
#
# COMPACT_ATOMS: atom_id res chain seq x y z
N ALA A 1 5.29 22.00 -6.36
CA ALA A 1 4.55 20.75 -6.20
C ALA A 1 4.47 20.02 -7.53
N GLY A 2 4.30 18.68 -7.49
CA GLY A 2 4.05 17.82 -8.65
C GLY A 2 2.66 17.19 -8.56
N VAL A 3 2.04 16.91 -9.71
CA VAL A 3 0.82 16.11 -9.84
C VAL A 3 1.12 14.97 -10.79
N MET A 4 0.63 13.77 -10.50
CA MET A 4 0.76 12.61 -11.38
C MET A 4 -0.53 12.41 -12.16
N SER A 5 -0.44 12.19 -13.48
CA SER A 5 -1.56 11.79 -14.31
C SER A 5 -1.72 10.25 -14.28
N ALA A 6 -2.95 9.79 -14.14
CA ALA A 6 -3.27 8.38 -13.94
C ALA A 6 -3.28 7.57 -15.25
N TYR A 7 -3.33 6.25 -15.13
CA TYR A 7 -3.42 5.33 -16.28
C TYR A 7 -4.77 5.40 -16.99
N ASN A 8 -5.85 5.60 -16.26
CA ASN A 8 -7.21 5.48 -16.78
C ASN A 8 -7.56 6.54 -17.81
N ALA A 9 -8.54 6.26 -18.64
CA ALA A 9 -9.20 7.23 -19.50
C ALA A 9 -10.41 7.87 -18.81
N VAL A 10 -10.64 9.14 -19.06
CA VAL A 10 -11.84 9.87 -18.66
C VAL A 10 -12.60 10.30 -19.91
N ASN A 11 -13.84 9.84 -20.06
CA ASN A 11 -14.67 10.06 -21.25
C ASN A 11 -13.96 9.67 -22.56
N GLY A 12 -13.22 8.54 -22.53
CA GLY A 12 -12.53 8.01 -23.70
C GLY A 12 -11.17 8.66 -24.02
N VAL A 13 -10.71 9.63 -23.23
CA VAL A 13 -9.41 10.28 -23.40
C VAL A 13 -8.47 9.83 -22.28
N PRO A 14 -7.29 9.22 -22.58
CA PRO A 14 -6.31 8.87 -21.57
C PRO A 14 -5.92 10.09 -20.71
N ALA A 15 -5.83 9.93 -19.40
CA ALA A 15 -5.61 11.05 -18.49
C ALA A 15 -4.33 11.84 -18.83
N SER A 16 -3.23 11.15 -19.21
CA SER A 16 -1.98 11.80 -19.62
C SER A 16 -2.08 12.54 -20.96
N ALA A 17 -3.09 12.26 -21.80
CA ALA A 17 -3.37 12.96 -23.07
C ALA A 17 -4.52 13.98 -22.94
N SER A 18 -5.10 14.15 -21.77
CA SER A 18 -6.29 14.97 -21.59
C SER A 18 -5.96 16.44 -21.29
N ARG A 19 -6.08 17.28 -22.31
CA ARG A 19 -5.98 18.74 -22.15
C ARG A 19 -7.01 19.27 -21.14
N VAL A 20 -8.22 18.71 -21.12
CA VAL A 20 -9.29 19.10 -20.19
C VAL A 20 -8.82 18.91 -18.74
N LEU A 21 -8.24 17.75 -18.42
CA LEU A 21 -7.77 17.48 -17.05
C LEU A 21 -6.54 18.29 -16.70
N LEU A 22 -5.50 18.25 -17.56
CA LEU A 22 -4.16 18.73 -17.19
C LEU A 22 -3.97 20.22 -17.43
N THR A 23 -4.70 20.80 -18.37
CA THR A 23 -4.61 22.25 -18.68
C THR A 23 -5.84 22.99 -18.17
N GLU A 24 -7.02 22.69 -18.67
CA GLU A 24 -8.21 23.51 -18.41
C GLU A 24 -8.66 23.42 -16.94
N LEU A 25 -8.75 22.23 -16.37
CA LEU A 25 -9.14 22.06 -14.97
C LEU A 25 -7.98 22.34 -14.03
N LEU A 26 -6.87 21.62 -14.17
CA LEU A 26 -5.77 21.67 -13.20
C LEU A 26 -5.10 23.05 -13.20
N ARG A 27 -4.75 23.58 -14.38
CA ARG A 27 -3.98 24.84 -14.48
C ARG A 27 -4.84 26.08 -14.55
N GLU A 28 -5.78 26.11 -15.48
CA GLU A 28 -6.55 27.34 -15.74
C GLU A 28 -7.61 27.56 -14.65
N ARG A 29 -8.34 26.51 -14.25
CA ARG A 29 -9.41 26.64 -13.26
C ARG A 29 -8.93 26.57 -11.82
N TRP A 30 -8.00 25.66 -11.49
CA TRP A 30 -7.52 25.47 -10.12
C TRP A 30 -6.22 26.22 -9.81
N GLY A 31 -5.58 26.83 -10.82
CA GLY A 31 -4.40 27.66 -10.64
C GLY A 31 -3.13 26.90 -10.30
N PHE A 32 -3.04 25.61 -10.66
CA PHE A 32 -1.84 24.80 -10.37
C PHE A 32 -0.66 25.26 -11.24
N ASP A 33 0.43 25.68 -10.61
CA ASP A 33 1.65 26.21 -11.25
C ASP A 33 2.82 25.23 -11.35
N GLY A 34 2.70 24.04 -10.72
CA GLY A 34 3.75 23.02 -10.70
C GLY A 34 3.87 22.21 -12.00
N TYR A 35 4.61 21.11 -11.94
CA TYR A 35 4.75 20.17 -13.06
C TYR A 35 3.78 18.99 -12.94
N VAL A 36 3.46 18.38 -14.07
CA VAL A 36 2.72 17.12 -14.15
C VAL A 36 3.68 16.06 -14.65
N VAL A 37 3.75 14.93 -13.93
CA VAL A 37 4.43 13.71 -14.35
C VAL A 37 3.40 12.66 -14.73
N SER A 38 3.68 11.83 -15.75
CA SER A 38 2.86 10.65 -16.00
C SER A 38 3.09 9.60 -14.93
N ASP A 39 2.12 8.75 -14.66
CA ASP A 39 2.40 7.48 -14.04
C ASP A 39 3.37 6.66 -14.90
N CYS A 40 4.05 5.66 -14.30
CA CYS A 40 5.09 4.91 -15.01
C CYS A 40 4.49 4.13 -16.18
N ASP A 41 5.06 4.35 -17.36
CA ASP A 41 4.60 3.81 -18.65
C ASP A 41 3.20 4.26 -19.13
N ALA A 42 2.50 5.16 -18.42
CA ALA A 42 1.17 5.64 -18.82
C ALA A 42 1.16 6.37 -20.18
N ILE A 43 2.30 6.85 -20.66
CA ILE A 43 2.42 7.38 -22.03
C ILE A 43 2.37 6.25 -23.07
N ARG A 44 2.94 5.09 -22.75
CA ARG A 44 2.85 3.88 -23.58
C ARG A 44 1.42 3.41 -23.74
N ASP A 45 0.64 3.50 -22.68
CA ASP A 45 -0.77 3.09 -22.67
C ASP A 45 -1.62 3.90 -23.66
N ILE A 46 -1.22 5.15 -23.99
CA ILE A 46 -1.94 5.97 -24.97
C ILE A 46 -1.95 5.32 -26.34
N TYR A 47 -0.85 4.65 -26.77
CA TYR A 47 -0.73 4.02 -28.10
C TYR A 47 -0.71 2.50 -28.07
N GLY A 48 -0.53 1.89 -26.91
CA GLY A 48 -0.49 0.43 -26.75
C GLY A 48 -1.77 -0.23 -27.23
N ALA A 49 -1.65 -1.27 -28.10
CA ALA A 49 -2.81 -1.95 -28.69
C ALA A 49 -3.68 -2.68 -27.66
N GLU A 50 -3.08 -3.13 -26.56
CA GLU A 50 -3.75 -3.83 -25.45
C GLU A 50 -4.22 -2.87 -24.34
N HIS A 51 -4.00 -1.56 -24.55
CA HIS A 51 -4.38 -0.49 -23.62
C HIS A 51 -5.43 0.43 -24.26
N HIS A 52 -5.16 1.74 -24.33
CA HIS A 52 -6.14 2.69 -24.87
C HIS A 52 -6.21 2.70 -26.39
N ALA A 53 -5.10 2.40 -27.10
CA ALA A 53 -4.99 2.50 -28.56
C ALA A 53 -5.54 3.83 -29.11
N TYR A 54 -5.39 4.92 -28.35
CA TYR A 54 -5.94 6.23 -28.63
C TYR A 54 -5.25 6.92 -29.80
N VAL A 55 -3.93 6.71 -29.94
CA VAL A 55 -3.13 7.06 -31.11
C VAL A 55 -2.35 5.83 -31.58
N LYS A 56 -1.64 5.93 -32.70
CA LYS A 56 -1.01 4.77 -33.34
C LYS A 56 0.46 4.57 -32.99
N THR A 57 1.17 5.67 -32.67
CA THR A 57 2.63 5.64 -32.50
C THR A 57 3.07 6.30 -31.20
N ALA A 58 4.28 5.95 -30.75
CA ALA A 58 4.91 6.56 -29.60
C ALA A 58 5.16 8.06 -29.81
N GLU A 59 5.47 8.48 -31.04
CA GLU A 59 5.66 9.88 -31.40
C GLU A 59 4.38 10.70 -31.22
N GLU A 60 3.25 10.17 -31.68
CA GLU A 60 1.93 10.79 -31.49
C GLU A 60 1.55 10.84 -30.00
N ALA A 61 1.80 9.76 -29.26
CA ALA A 61 1.52 9.68 -27.82
C ALA A 61 2.36 10.70 -27.02
N ALA A 62 3.64 10.77 -27.26
CA ALA A 62 4.53 11.72 -26.61
C ALA A 62 4.13 13.17 -26.93
N ALA A 63 3.82 13.47 -28.19
CA ALA A 63 3.40 14.80 -28.62
C ALA A 63 2.08 15.24 -27.98
N ILE A 64 1.05 14.38 -27.98
CA ILE A 64 -0.24 14.72 -27.40
C ILE A 64 -0.17 14.89 -25.88
N ALA A 65 0.64 14.06 -25.18
CA ALA A 65 0.82 14.17 -23.74
C ALA A 65 1.48 15.51 -23.35
N VAL A 66 2.57 15.88 -24.02
CA VAL A 66 3.21 17.20 -23.78
C VAL A 66 2.25 18.34 -24.06
N LYS A 67 1.52 18.32 -25.17
CA LYS A 67 0.51 19.33 -25.54
C LYS A 67 -0.67 19.39 -24.56
N ALA A 68 -1.02 18.26 -23.97
CA ALA A 68 -2.06 18.20 -22.93
C ALA A 68 -1.59 18.82 -21.60
N GLY A 69 -0.30 18.94 -21.36
CA GLY A 69 0.27 19.51 -20.14
C GLY A 69 1.02 18.54 -19.25
N CYS A 70 1.29 17.28 -19.69
CA CYS A 70 2.16 16.33 -19.02
C CYS A 70 3.62 16.72 -19.31
N ASN A 71 4.35 17.18 -18.28
CA ASN A 71 5.66 17.79 -18.45
C ASN A 71 6.81 16.79 -18.33
N LEU A 72 6.59 15.69 -17.62
CA LEU A 72 7.61 14.69 -17.32
C LEU A 72 6.99 13.28 -17.53
N CYS A 73 7.76 12.40 -18.16
CA CYS A 73 7.37 11.00 -18.35
C CYS A 73 8.08 10.12 -17.31
N CYS A 74 7.30 9.34 -16.55
CA CYS A 74 7.85 8.18 -15.84
C CYS A 74 7.88 7.01 -16.81
N GLY A 75 9.07 6.70 -17.35
CA GLY A 75 9.30 5.72 -18.42
C GLY A 75 10.17 6.29 -19.53
N GLY A 76 10.23 5.58 -20.66
CA GLY A 76 11.10 5.90 -21.79
C GLY A 76 10.44 6.61 -22.97
N ASP A 77 9.12 6.82 -22.95
CA ASP A 77 8.35 7.18 -24.15
C ASP A 77 8.64 8.60 -24.67
N TYR A 78 9.08 9.54 -23.80
CA TYR A 78 9.52 10.86 -24.26
C TYR A 78 10.82 10.86 -25.08
N ASN A 79 11.54 9.73 -25.18
CA ASN A 79 12.59 9.56 -26.17
C ASN A 79 12.06 9.67 -27.62
N ALA A 80 10.76 9.46 -27.84
CA ALA A 80 10.12 9.64 -29.14
C ALA A 80 9.93 11.11 -29.55
N LEU A 81 10.09 12.08 -28.63
CA LEU A 81 9.87 13.50 -28.90
C LEU A 81 10.79 14.04 -30.01
N VAL A 82 12.04 13.55 -30.11
CA VAL A 82 12.95 13.97 -31.17
C VAL A 82 12.36 13.67 -32.57
N ARG A 83 11.84 12.45 -32.73
CA ARG A 83 11.18 12.05 -33.97
C ARG A 83 9.84 12.75 -34.17
N ALA A 84 9.11 12.99 -33.09
CA ALA A 84 7.86 13.75 -33.15
C ALA A 84 8.07 15.18 -33.68
N VAL A 85 9.14 15.86 -33.30
CA VAL A 85 9.53 17.16 -33.88
C VAL A 85 9.88 17.03 -35.39
N GLN A 86 10.67 16.05 -35.77
CA GLN A 86 11.03 15.80 -37.17
C GLN A 86 9.78 15.52 -38.04
N GLN A 87 8.76 14.90 -37.48
CA GLN A 87 7.50 14.62 -38.14
C GLN A 87 6.49 15.79 -38.08
N GLY A 88 6.83 16.89 -37.42
CA GLY A 88 5.95 18.04 -37.27
C GLY A 88 4.77 17.83 -36.32
N LEU A 89 4.80 16.79 -35.50
CA LEU A 89 3.75 16.48 -34.53
C LEU A 89 3.78 17.42 -33.31
N ILE A 90 4.96 17.94 -32.98
CA ILE A 90 5.20 18.89 -31.87
C ILE A 90 6.34 19.82 -32.24
N THR A 91 6.38 21.00 -31.67
CA THR A 91 7.45 21.98 -31.83
C THR A 91 8.43 21.92 -30.65
N GLU A 92 9.69 22.34 -30.87
CA GLU A 92 10.66 22.52 -29.79
C GLU A 92 10.15 23.51 -28.72
N SER A 93 9.48 24.58 -29.12
CA SER A 93 8.90 25.57 -28.19
C SER A 93 7.84 24.97 -27.25
N GLU A 94 7.05 23.98 -27.70
CA GLU A 94 6.10 23.27 -26.82
C GLU A 94 6.83 22.36 -25.83
N ILE A 95 7.93 21.74 -26.24
CA ILE A 95 8.80 20.96 -25.36
C ILE A 95 9.49 21.87 -24.34
N ASP A 96 9.99 23.03 -24.75
CA ASP A 96 10.58 24.04 -23.87
C ASP A 96 9.60 24.50 -22.79
N GLY A 97 8.31 24.66 -23.15
CA GLY A 97 7.26 24.97 -22.20
C GLY A 97 7.08 23.89 -21.13
N ALA A 98 7.19 22.63 -21.50
CA ALA A 98 7.13 21.51 -20.55
C ALA A 98 8.40 21.45 -19.69
N LEU A 99 9.56 21.61 -20.29
CA LEU A 99 10.87 21.62 -19.62
C LEU A 99 10.97 22.77 -18.61
N TYR A 100 10.48 23.96 -18.98
CA TYR A 100 10.46 25.13 -18.09
C TYR A 100 9.82 24.80 -16.73
N ARG A 101 8.69 24.12 -16.70
CA ARG A 101 7.98 23.80 -15.44
C ARG A 101 8.76 22.84 -14.56
N THR A 102 9.41 21.86 -15.15
CA THR A 102 10.27 20.90 -14.42
C THR A 102 11.53 21.58 -13.87
N LEU A 103 12.19 22.41 -14.68
CA LEU A 103 13.36 23.19 -14.25
C LEU A 103 12.99 24.22 -13.20
N TRP A 104 11.88 24.95 -13.39
CA TRP A 104 11.37 25.93 -12.41
C TRP A 104 11.24 25.32 -11.01
N THR A 105 10.70 24.10 -10.93
CA THR A 105 10.58 23.41 -9.66
C THR A 105 11.94 23.09 -9.06
N ARG A 106 12.91 22.65 -9.87
CA ARG A 106 14.29 22.38 -9.41
C ARG A 106 15.00 23.64 -8.93
N PHE A 107 14.83 24.77 -9.61
CA PHE A 107 15.34 26.05 -9.16
C PHE A 107 14.74 26.46 -7.81
N ARG A 108 13.43 26.33 -7.64
CA ARG A 108 12.74 26.65 -6.37
C ARG A 108 13.17 25.74 -5.22
N LEU A 109 13.61 24.53 -5.50
CA LEU A 109 14.15 23.58 -4.51
C LEU A 109 15.63 23.84 -4.20
N GLY A 110 16.27 24.79 -4.88
CA GLY A 110 17.69 25.08 -4.68
C GLY A 110 18.64 24.03 -5.25
N LEU A 111 18.19 23.15 -6.20
CA LEU A 111 19.04 22.07 -6.71
C LEU A 111 20.25 22.56 -7.51
N PHE A 112 20.28 23.83 -7.89
CA PHE A 112 21.39 24.49 -8.59
C PHE A 112 22.15 25.47 -7.70
N ASP A 113 21.72 25.64 -6.43
CA ASP A 113 22.37 26.51 -5.47
C ASP A 113 23.48 25.77 -4.70
N PRO A 114 24.49 26.47 -4.18
CA PRO A 114 25.43 25.91 -3.24
C PRO A 114 24.70 25.32 -2.03
N ALA A 115 25.15 24.15 -1.57
CA ALA A 115 24.48 23.37 -0.53
C ALA A 115 24.24 24.19 0.78
N GLU A 116 25.17 25.07 1.11
CA GLU A 116 25.09 25.93 2.29
C GLU A 116 23.96 26.96 2.23
N ARG A 117 23.37 27.20 1.07
CA ARG A 117 22.20 28.08 0.87
C ARG A 117 20.86 27.32 0.91
N VAL A 118 20.91 26.00 0.88
CA VAL A 118 19.70 25.15 0.85
C VAL A 118 19.45 24.62 2.26
N PRO A 119 18.38 25.07 2.95
CA PRO A 119 18.12 24.69 4.35
C PRO A 119 18.08 23.18 4.60
N PHE A 120 17.54 22.43 3.63
CA PHE A 120 17.35 20.99 3.76
C PHE A 120 18.59 20.16 3.39
N SER A 121 19.65 20.76 2.86
CA SER A 121 20.90 20.05 2.52
C SER A 121 21.72 19.62 3.75
N THR A 122 21.34 20.10 4.93
CA THR A 122 21.93 19.68 6.20
C THR A 122 21.46 18.31 6.68
N PHE A 123 20.32 17.81 6.17
CA PHE A 123 19.82 16.48 6.53
C PHE A 123 20.70 15.39 5.93
N THR A 124 20.97 14.38 6.73
CA THR A 124 21.81 13.23 6.39
C THR A 124 21.08 11.92 6.71
N LEU A 125 21.70 10.80 6.40
CA LEU A 125 21.15 9.50 6.80
C LEU A 125 21.03 9.33 8.33
N LYS A 126 21.77 10.14 9.11
CA LYS A 126 21.67 10.12 10.59
C LYS A 126 20.35 10.71 11.09
N ASP A 127 19.68 11.50 10.26
CA ASP A 127 18.40 12.13 10.57
C ASP A 127 17.22 11.23 10.16
N ASN A 128 17.50 10.05 9.59
CA ASN A 128 16.51 9.05 9.27
C ASN A 128 16.32 8.05 10.42
N ASP A 129 15.12 7.52 10.59
CA ASP A 129 14.77 6.48 11.57
C ASP A 129 15.11 6.85 13.03
N LEU A 130 14.89 8.10 13.39
CA LEU A 130 15.06 8.58 14.76
C LEU A 130 13.99 7.98 15.70
N PRO A 131 14.29 7.89 17.03
CA PRO A 131 13.29 7.46 18.02
C PRO A 131 11.97 8.25 17.94
N GLU A 132 12.04 9.55 17.65
CA GLU A 132 10.91 10.45 17.49
C GLU A 132 10.02 10.04 16.32
N HIS A 133 10.60 9.56 15.21
CA HIS A 133 9.84 9.03 14.07
C HIS A 133 9.05 7.77 14.47
N GLY A 134 9.63 6.92 15.34
CA GLY A 134 8.95 5.76 15.91
C GLY A 134 7.76 6.16 16.80
N GLN A 135 7.86 7.26 17.57
CA GLN A 135 6.74 7.77 18.36
C GLN A 135 5.60 8.28 17.48
N VAL A 136 5.92 9.00 16.40
CA VAL A 136 4.90 9.46 15.43
C VAL A 136 4.21 8.26 14.77
N ALA A 137 4.97 7.25 14.35
CA ALA A 137 4.42 6.03 13.75
C ALA A 137 3.48 5.29 14.73
N LEU A 138 3.86 5.18 16.01
CA LEU A 138 3.03 4.57 17.05
C LEU A 138 1.73 5.35 17.26
N GLU A 139 1.79 6.67 17.30
CA GLU A 139 0.60 7.50 17.47
C GLU A 139 -0.34 7.40 16.26
N LEU A 140 0.20 7.43 15.04
CA LEU A 140 -0.59 7.20 13.83
C LEU A 140 -1.26 5.82 13.83
N ALA A 141 -0.54 4.77 14.25
CA ALA A 141 -1.11 3.42 14.38
C ALA A 141 -2.27 3.40 15.37
N ARG A 142 -2.14 4.05 16.54
CA ARG A 142 -3.22 4.15 17.52
C ARG A 142 -4.46 4.86 16.98
N GLN A 143 -4.27 5.93 16.21
CA GLN A 143 -5.38 6.69 15.63
C GLN A 143 -6.01 6.01 14.41
N SER A 144 -5.31 5.13 13.72
CA SER A 144 -5.80 4.42 12.54
C SER A 144 -6.55 3.12 12.85
N ILE A 145 -6.42 2.57 14.07
CA ILE A 145 -7.15 1.37 14.49
C ILE A 145 -8.64 1.69 14.67
N VAL A 146 -9.50 0.95 13.98
CA VAL A 146 -10.95 1.15 14.01
C VAL A 146 -11.62 0.04 14.83
N LEU A 147 -12.41 0.42 15.83
CA LEU A 147 -13.26 -0.50 16.58
C LEU A 147 -14.55 -0.76 15.80
N LEU A 148 -14.62 -1.88 15.07
CA LEU A 148 -15.77 -2.21 14.22
C LEU A 148 -16.98 -2.68 15.03
N LYS A 149 -16.74 -3.47 16.10
CA LYS A 149 -17.78 -4.02 16.98
C LYS A 149 -17.20 -4.28 18.37
N ASN A 150 -17.96 -3.97 19.40
CA ASN A 150 -17.65 -4.34 20.78
C ASN A 150 -18.96 -4.58 21.54
N ASP A 151 -19.10 -5.76 22.11
CA ASP A 151 -20.22 -6.17 22.96
C ASP A 151 -19.94 -6.06 24.46
N GLY A 152 -18.90 -5.28 24.81
CA GLY A 152 -18.44 -5.11 26.19
C GLY A 152 -17.23 -5.98 26.55
N THR A 153 -16.69 -6.77 25.60
CA THR A 153 -15.46 -7.54 25.80
C THR A 153 -14.23 -6.65 25.93
N LEU A 154 -14.18 -5.55 25.20
CA LEU A 154 -13.10 -4.57 25.26
C LEU A 154 -13.50 -3.33 26.08
N PRO A 155 -12.55 -2.71 26.83
CA PRO A 155 -11.15 -3.12 27.05
C PRO A 155 -11.03 -4.37 27.90
N LEU A 156 -9.94 -5.14 27.66
CA LEU A 156 -9.68 -6.36 28.41
C LEU A 156 -9.31 -6.05 29.87
N ASP A 157 -9.96 -6.74 30.79
CA ASP A 157 -9.61 -6.69 32.23
C ASP A 157 -8.46 -7.66 32.51
N ARG A 158 -7.23 -7.15 32.54
CA ARG A 158 -6.01 -7.94 32.75
C ARG A 158 -6.05 -8.73 34.08
N SER A 159 -6.71 -8.21 35.11
CA SER A 159 -6.77 -8.86 36.43
C SER A 159 -7.50 -10.21 36.40
N LYS A 160 -8.31 -10.45 35.38
CA LYS A 160 -9.09 -11.67 35.18
C LYS A 160 -8.42 -12.67 34.25
N LEU A 161 -7.27 -12.31 33.64
CA LEU A 161 -6.59 -13.12 32.64
C LEU A 161 -5.28 -13.67 33.20
N LYS A 162 -5.09 -14.97 33.10
CA LYS A 162 -3.83 -15.66 33.41
C LYS A 162 -3.13 -16.14 32.15
N GLN A 163 -3.90 -16.50 31.14
CA GLN A 163 -3.40 -17.04 29.91
C GLN A 163 -4.27 -16.63 28.72
N ILE A 164 -3.65 -16.09 27.68
CA ILE A 164 -4.34 -15.72 26.43
C ILE A 164 -3.76 -16.51 25.26
N ALA A 165 -4.60 -16.87 24.30
CA ALA A 165 -4.18 -17.48 23.06
C ALA A 165 -4.23 -16.45 21.93
N VAL A 166 -3.10 -16.11 21.35
CA VAL A 166 -2.98 -15.28 20.14
C VAL A 166 -2.86 -16.21 18.95
N ILE A 167 -3.92 -16.31 18.18
CA ILE A 167 -4.09 -17.29 17.10
C ILE A 167 -4.33 -16.54 15.79
N GLY A 168 -3.76 -17.03 14.71
CA GLY A 168 -4.03 -16.51 13.39
C GLY A 168 -2.79 -16.30 12.55
N PRO A 169 -2.94 -16.34 11.21
CA PRO A 169 -1.81 -16.30 10.27
C PRO A 169 -1.05 -14.97 10.31
N ASN A 170 -1.70 -13.87 10.66
CA ASN A 170 -1.08 -12.55 10.72
C ASN A 170 -0.48 -12.22 12.10
N ALA A 171 -0.65 -13.07 13.12
CA ALA A 171 -0.23 -12.76 14.48
C ALA A 171 1.29 -12.47 14.60
N ALA A 172 2.12 -13.30 14.01
CA ALA A 172 3.58 -13.18 14.04
C ALA A 172 4.16 -12.55 12.78
N SER A 173 3.34 -12.25 11.76
CA SER A 173 3.80 -11.69 10.49
C SER A 173 4.33 -10.27 10.67
N LYS A 174 5.47 -10.00 10.06
CA LYS A 174 6.06 -8.66 9.93
C LYS A 174 5.83 -8.09 8.55
N SER A 175 5.81 -8.93 7.51
CA SER A 175 5.54 -8.51 6.14
C SER A 175 4.11 -7.98 5.97
N MET A 176 3.16 -8.45 6.78
CA MET A 176 1.79 -7.92 6.81
C MET A 176 1.72 -6.44 7.22
N LEU A 177 2.75 -5.94 7.95
CA LEU A 177 2.83 -4.53 8.34
C LEU A 177 3.27 -3.61 7.19
N GLU A 178 3.73 -4.20 6.10
CA GLU A 178 4.29 -3.51 4.94
C GLU A 178 3.25 -3.49 3.83
N GLY A 179 2.87 -2.30 3.34
CA GLY A 179 1.99 -2.15 2.19
C GLY A 179 2.78 -2.14 0.88
N ASN A 180 2.11 -1.80 -0.22
CA ASN A 180 2.77 -1.55 -1.49
C ASN A 180 3.75 -0.36 -1.35
N TYR A 181 4.88 -0.40 -2.09
CA TYR A 181 5.91 0.67 -2.07
C TYR A 181 6.51 0.97 -0.70
N HIS A 182 6.53 0.00 0.19
CA HIS A 182 7.09 0.16 1.53
C HIS A 182 8.63 0.27 1.52
N GLY A 183 9.17 0.90 2.55
CA GLY A 183 10.59 0.77 2.91
C GLY A 183 10.82 -0.42 3.83
N SER A 184 12.08 -0.72 4.14
CA SER A 184 12.44 -1.74 5.12
C SER A 184 12.35 -1.17 6.53
N ALA A 185 11.49 -1.71 7.37
CA ALA A 185 11.36 -1.31 8.76
C ALA A 185 12.60 -1.77 9.56
N SER A 186 13.25 -0.86 10.28
CA SER A 186 14.42 -1.18 11.13
C SER A 186 14.03 -1.96 12.38
N ARG A 187 12.84 -1.74 12.90
CA ARG A 187 12.33 -2.30 14.15
C ARG A 187 10.89 -2.77 14.04
N PRO A 188 10.59 -3.70 13.12
CA PRO A 188 9.23 -4.19 12.94
C PRO A 188 8.77 -4.94 14.19
N VAL A 189 7.56 -4.62 14.66
CA VAL A 189 6.92 -5.27 15.81
C VAL A 189 5.65 -5.96 15.32
N SER A 190 5.62 -7.30 15.34
CA SER A 190 4.40 -8.04 15.04
C SER A 190 3.33 -7.82 16.12
N ILE A 191 2.08 -8.10 15.79
CA ILE A 191 0.98 -8.01 16.77
C ILE A 191 1.24 -8.93 17.98
N LEU A 192 1.72 -10.14 17.73
CA LEU A 192 2.11 -11.09 18.77
C LEU A 192 3.23 -10.52 19.68
N ASP A 193 4.27 -9.94 19.08
CA ASP A 193 5.38 -9.36 19.85
C ASP A 193 4.91 -8.16 20.68
N GLY A 194 4.06 -7.32 20.12
CA GLY A 194 3.44 -6.19 20.81
C GLY A 194 2.62 -6.62 22.02
N ILE A 195 1.77 -7.64 21.85
CA ILE A 195 0.96 -8.20 22.93
C ILE A 195 1.87 -8.82 24.01
N LYS A 196 2.85 -9.63 23.62
CA LYS A 196 3.82 -10.23 24.58
C LYS A 196 4.50 -9.16 25.42
N ARG A 197 5.10 -8.14 24.79
CA ARG A 197 5.78 -7.05 25.50
C ARG A 197 4.85 -6.30 26.49
N LEU A 198 3.57 -6.23 26.17
CA LEU A 198 2.59 -5.52 27.00
C LEU A 198 2.18 -6.30 28.24
N VAL A 199 2.18 -7.65 28.19
CA VAL A 199 1.57 -8.49 29.24
C VAL A 199 2.50 -9.58 29.81
N GLU A 200 3.72 -9.72 29.30
CA GLU A 200 4.64 -10.85 29.55
C GLU A 200 4.95 -11.12 31.02
N SER A 201 4.91 -10.09 31.88
CA SER A 201 5.12 -10.24 33.33
C SER A 201 3.87 -10.70 34.09
N GLU A 202 2.69 -10.66 33.48
CA GLU A 202 1.41 -10.85 34.16
C GLU A 202 0.60 -11.98 33.56
N ILE A 203 0.63 -12.15 32.24
CA ILE A 203 -0.24 -13.07 31.50
C ILE A 203 0.59 -13.93 30.56
N LYS A 204 0.40 -15.25 30.64
CA LYS A 204 1.04 -16.17 29.71
C LYS A 204 0.40 -16.06 28.32
N VAL A 205 1.24 -15.84 27.29
CA VAL A 205 0.81 -15.75 25.88
C VAL A 205 1.12 -17.04 25.15
N LEU A 206 0.08 -17.77 24.73
CA LEU A 206 0.17 -18.91 23.82
C LEU A 206 0.04 -18.43 22.38
N HIS A 207 0.66 -19.11 21.43
CA HIS A 207 0.57 -18.76 20.02
C HIS A 207 0.48 -19.99 19.12
N ALA A 208 -0.42 -19.92 18.13
CA ALA A 208 -0.49 -20.83 17.00
C ALA A 208 -0.89 -20.06 15.73
N MET A 209 -0.38 -20.48 14.57
CA MET A 209 -0.83 -19.95 13.28
C MET A 209 -2.30 -20.29 13.01
N GLY A 210 -2.71 -21.50 13.28
CA GLY A 210 -4.09 -21.98 13.19
C GLY A 210 -4.63 -22.22 11.78
N SER A 211 -4.26 -21.40 10.82
CA SER A 211 -4.55 -21.57 9.38
C SER A 211 -3.49 -20.84 8.56
N PRO A 212 -3.31 -21.16 7.26
CA PRO A 212 -2.65 -20.22 6.33
C PRO A 212 -3.52 -18.98 6.12
N ILE A 213 -3.00 -17.97 5.45
CA ILE A 213 -3.81 -16.83 4.98
C ILE A 213 -4.92 -17.37 4.07
N THR A 214 -4.54 -18.16 3.07
CA THR A 214 -5.43 -18.88 2.16
C THR A 214 -4.67 -20.05 1.54
N THR A 215 -5.39 -21.07 1.08
CA THR A 215 -4.83 -22.15 0.26
C THR A 215 -4.80 -21.82 -1.23
N LYS A 216 -5.43 -20.71 -1.64
CA LYS A 216 -5.36 -20.22 -3.01
C LYS A 216 -3.99 -19.59 -3.27
N PRO A 217 -3.40 -19.76 -4.46
CA PRO A 217 -2.17 -19.09 -4.82
C PRO A 217 -2.29 -17.57 -4.64
N GLY A 218 -1.27 -16.93 -4.08
CA GLY A 218 -1.15 -15.48 -4.05
C GLY A 218 -0.99 -14.94 -5.48
N THR A 219 -1.52 -13.77 -5.74
CA THR A 219 -1.54 -13.17 -7.08
C THR A 219 -0.44 -12.15 -7.30
N ALA A 220 0.10 -11.55 -6.24
CA ALA A 220 1.14 -10.54 -6.33
C ALA A 220 2.56 -11.15 -6.21
N PRO A 221 3.33 -11.27 -7.30
CA PRO A 221 4.61 -11.97 -7.31
C PRO A 221 5.73 -11.26 -6.54
N TRP A 222 5.58 -9.97 -6.25
CA TRP A 222 6.56 -9.16 -5.51
C TRP A 222 6.29 -9.02 -4.01
N SER A 223 5.18 -9.57 -3.53
CA SER A 223 4.86 -9.54 -2.11
C SER A 223 5.66 -10.63 -1.38
N GLY A 224 6.52 -10.24 -0.48
CA GLY A 224 7.15 -11.19 0.45
C GLY A 224 6.07 -11.93 1.25
N GLN A 225 6.15 -13.26 1.26
CA GLN A 225 5.23 -14.10 2.04
C GLN A 225 6.01 -14.73 3.19
N ASP A 226 5.84 -14.22 4.38
CA ASP A 226 6.40 -14.81 5.60
C ASP A 226 5.41 -15.71 6.35
N ASN A 227 4.17 -15.81 5.89
CA ASN A 227 3.08 -16.62 6.47
C ASN A 227 2.70 -17.83 5.60
N THR A 228 3.57 -18.25 4.70
CA THR A 228 3.41 -19.52 3.98
C THR A 228 3.83 -20.67 4.88
N THR A 229 3.17 -21.81 4.73
CA THR A 229 3.47 -23.02 5.46
C THR A 229 3.10 -24.24 4.65
N ASP A 230 3.95 -25.26 4.68
CA ASP A 230 3.67 -26.58 4.09
C ASP A 230 2.90 -27.50 5.05
N ARG A 231 2.60 -27.04 6.26
CA ARG A 231 1.85 -27.82 7.25
C ARG A 231 0.39 -27.98 6.83
N PRO A 232 -0.19 -29.17 6.99
CA PRO A 232 -1.61 -29.42 6.70
C PRO A 232 -2.53 -28.51 7.52
N VAL A 233 -3.54 -27.95 6.87
CA VAL A 233 -4.53 -27.05 7.53
C VAL A 233 -5.17 -27.71 8.76
N ALA A 234 -5.44 -29.02 8.68
CA ALA A 234 -6.02 -29.77 9.79
C ALA A 234 -5.11 -29.80 11.04
N GLU A 235 -3.79 -29.92 10.85
CA GLU A 235 -2.82 -29.88 11.97
C GLU A 235 -2.74 -28.50 12.60
N LEU A 236 -2.67 -27.45 11.77
CA LEU A 236 -2.67 -26.06 12.25
C LEU A 236 -3.91 -25.75 13.07
N LYS A 237 -5.06 -26.18 12.59
CA LYS A 237 -6.36 -26.00 13.27
C LYS A 237 -6.39 -26.77 14.59
N ALA A 238 -5.93 -28.01 14.61
CA ALA A 238 -5.90 -28.83 15.82
C ALA A 238 -5.01 -28.23 16.90
N GLU A 239 -3.81 -27.76 16.55
CA GLU A 239 -2.90 -27.05 17.44
C GLU A 239 -3.55 -25.78 18.02
N ALA A 240 -4.17 -24.97 17.18
CA ALA A 240 -4.87 -23.74 17.61
C ALA A 240 -6.00 -24.04 18.62
N LEU A 241 -6.82 -25.05 18.35
CA LEU A 241 -7.90 -25.47 19.26
C LEU A 241 -7.37 -26.02 20.59
N ALA A 242 -6.27 -26.76 20.56
CA ALA A 242 -5.62 -27.26 21.79
C ALA A 242 -5.08 -26.13 22.66
N LEU A 243 -4.55 -25.05 22.06
CA LEU A 243 -4.11 -23.87 22.81
C LEU A 243 -5.28 -23.01 23.28
N ALA A 244 -6.32 -22.87 22.45
CA ALA A 244 -7.53 -22.14 22.81
C ALA A 244 -8.21 -22.76 24.03
N ALA A 245 -8.24 -24.09 24.15
CA ALA A 245 -8.80 -24.80 25.30
C ALA A 245 -8.09 -24.45 26.62
N GLN A 246 -6.81 -24.12 26.58
CA GLN A 246 -5.98 -23.77 27.75
C GLN A 246 -6.12 -22.29 28.13
N ALA A 247 -6.56 -21.44 27.22
CA ALA A 247 -6.59 -19.99 27.42
C ALA A 247 -7.88 -19.50 28.10
N ASP A 248 -7.80 -18.37 28.78
CA ASP A 248 -8.96 -17.69 29.33
C ASP A 248 -9.74 -16.99 28.22
N MET A 249 -9.05 -16.50 27.19
CA MET A 249 -9.62 -15.87 26.00
C MET A 249 -8.72 -16.01 24.78
N ILE A 250 -9.27 -15.67 23.62
CA ILE A 250 -8.61 -15.78 22.33
C ILE A 250 -8.50 -14.41 21.69
N ILE A 251 -7.33 -14.05 21.18
CA ILE A 251 -7.13 -12.95 20.25
C ILE A 251 -6.82 -13.58 18.89
N TYR A 252 -7.78 -13.52 17.98
CA TYR A 252 -7.58 -13.99 16.60
C TYR A 252 -7.04 -12.86 15.74
N VAL A 253 -5.93 -13.10 15.05
CA VAL A 253 -5.27 -12.12 14.17
C VAL A 253 -5.21 -12.67 12.77
N GLY A 254 -6.08 -12.18 11.91
CA GLY A 254 -6.24 -12.67 10.54
C GLY A 254 -6.53 -11.56 9.55
N GLY A 255 -7.03 -11.93 8.40
CA GLY A 255 -7.28 -11.05 7.27
C GLY A 255 -6.48 -11.48 6.06
N ILE A 256 -5.91 -10.54 5.34
CA ILE A 256 -5.11 -10.75 4.12
C ILE A 256 -3.75 -10.07 4.23
N THR A 257 -2.93 -10.25 3.21
CA THR A 257 -1.59 -9.63 3.10
C THR A 257 -1.44 -8.98 1.73
N PRO A 258 -0.39 -8.20 1.48
CA PRO A 258 -0.09 -7.66 0.15
C PRO A 258 -0.06 -8.71 -0.98
N ALA A 259 0.12 -9.99 -0.64
CA ALA A 259 0.05 -11.08 -1.63
C ALA A 259 -1.34 -11.27 -2.22
N GLN A 260 -2.40 -10.88 -1.52
CA GLN A 260 -3.79 -11.00 -1.94
C GLN A 260 -4.40 -9.68 -2.42
N GLU A 261 -3.79 -8.53 -2.14
CA GLU A 261 -4.36 -7.22 -2.42
C GLU A 261 -3.30 -6.21 -2.94
N GLY A 262 -2.29 -6.69 -3.67
CA GLY A 262 -1.28 -5.83 -4.28
C GLY A 262 -1.82 -5.07 -5.49
N GLU A 263 -1.15 -4.00 -5.88
CA GLU A 263 -1.43 -3.24 -7.08
C GLU A 263 -1.52 -4.13 -8.32
N SER A 264 -2.52 -3.93 -9.16
CA SER A 264 -2.85 -4.75 -10.34
C SER A 264 -3.29 -6.19 -10.04
N PHE A 265 -3.55 -6.52 -8.78
CA PHE A 265 -4.01 -7.83 -8.35
C PHE A 265 -5.26 -7.70 -7.48
N ASP A 266 -6.39 -7.50 -8.14
CA ASP A 266 -7.67 -7.41 -7.49
C ASP A 266 -8.18 -8.78 -7.05
N ARG A 267 -8.86 -8.81 -5.92
CA ARG A 267 -9.53 -10.01 -5.41
C ARG A 267 -10.89 -10.20 -6.09
N ASP A 268 -11.27 -11.46 -6.33
CA ASP A 268 -12.61 -11.80 -6.84
C ASP A 268 -13.71 -11.58 -5.79
N SER A 269 -13.36 -11.58 -4.52
CA SER A 269 -14.29 -11.52 -3.41
C SER A 269 -13.71 -10.71 -2.25
N ILE A 270 -14.59 -9.99 -1.53
CA ILE A 270 -14.26 -9.33 -0.29
C ILE A 270 -14.40 -10.24 0.94
N GLU A 271 -14.82 -11.49 0.76
CA GLU A 271 -14.98 -12.45 1.85
C GLU A 271 -13.65 -12.79 2.53
N LEU A 272 -13.73 -13.07 3.83
CA LEU A 272 -12.59 -13.63 4.56
C LEU A 272 -12.24 -15.01 3.96
N PRO A 273 -10.94 -15.34 3.76
CA PRO A 273 -10.55 -16.66 3.27
C PRO A 273 -11.20 -17.80 4.07
N GLN A 274 -11.65 -18.83 3.37
CA GLN A 274 -12.46 -19.91 3.93
C GLN A 274 -11.79 -20.60 5.13
N GLU A 275 -10.49 -20.84 5.04
CA GLU A 275 -9.72 -21.51 6.10
C GLU A 275 -9.73 -20.70 7.40
N GLN A 276 -9.67 -19.39 7.28
CA GLN A 276 -9.75 -18.48 8.41
C GLN A 276 -11.17 -18.42 8.99
N ALA A 277 -12.19 -18.32 8.13
CA ALA A 277 -13.59 -18.31 8.56
C ALA A 277 -13.98 -19.61 9.29
N GLU A 278 -13.52 -20.76 8.81
CA GLU A 278 -13.71 -22.07 9.47
C GLU A 278 -12.99 -22.17 10.81
N LEU A 279 -11.79 -21.61 10.92
CA LEU A 279 -11.04 -21.56 12.16
C LEU A 279 -11.76 -20.67 13.18
N ILE A 280 -12.18 -19.49 12.79
CA ILE A 280 -12.91 -18.55 13.70
C ILE A 280 -14.18 -19.19 14.25
N ARG A 281 -14.97 -19.86 13.39
CA ARG A 281 -16.16 -20.60 13.85
C ARG A 281 -15.83 -21.69 14.86
N ALA A 282 -14.73 -22.44 14.62
CA ALA A 282 -14.28 -23.47 15.52
C ALA A 282 -13.76 -22.91 16.85
N LEU A 283 -13.05 -21.79 16.84
CA LEU A 283 -12.61 -21.08 18.04
C LEU A 283 -13.81 -20.54 18.83
N HIS A 284 -14.78 -19.95 18.19
CA HIS A 284 -16.02 -19.48 18.82
C HIS A 284 -16.80 -20.62 19.47
N ALA A 285 -16.85 -21.79 18.82
CA ALA A 285 -17.51 -22.98 19.35
C ALA A 285 -16.87 -23.53 20.64
N THR A 286 -15.66 -23.10 21.02
CA THR A 286 -15.05 -23.44 22.32
C THR A 286 -15.73 -22.76 23.51
N GLY A 287 -16.62 -21.78 23.25
CA GLY A 287 -17.29 -20.97 24.30
C GLY A 287 -16.39 -19.91 24.93
N LYS A 288 -15.16 -19.73 24.46
CA LYS A 288 -14.23 -18.67 24.91
C LYS A 288 -14.56 -17.36 24.22
N SER A 289 -14.33 -16.25 24.91
CA SER A 289 -14.39 -14.93 24.28
C SER A 289 -13.31 -14.81 23.19
N VAL A 290 -13.72 -14.32 22.01
CA VAL A 290 -12.83 -14.13 20.87
C VAL A 290 -12.81 -12.65 20.49
N VAL A 291 -11.64 -12.05 20.50
CA VAL A 291 -11.40 -10.72 19.91
C VAL A 291 -10.73 -10.92 18.56
N MET A 292 -11.33 -10.40 17.49
CA MET A 292 -10.74 -10.44 16.15
C MET A 292 -9.98 -9.16 15.84
N VAL A 293 -8.75 -9.30 15.41
CA VAL A 293 -7.94 -8.24 14.80
C VAL A 293 -7.87 -8.53 13.31
N ASN A 294 -8.57 -7.72 12.51
CA ASN A 294 -8.54 -7.82 11.06
C ASN A 294 -7.41 -6.98 10.48
N CYS A 295 -6.55 -7.61 9.68
CA CYS A 295 -5.45 -6.98 8.96
C CYS A 295 -5.77 -6.99 7.47
N SER A 296 -6.07 -5.84 6.90
CA SER A 296 -6.34 -5.69 5.47
C SER A 296 -6.14 -4.24 5.03
N GLY A 297 -5.63 -4.02 3.84
CA GLY A 297 -5.54 -2.70 3.21
C GLY A 297 -6.81 -2.34 2.42
N SER A 298 -7.69 -3.31 2.19
CA SER A 298 -8.95 -3.14 1.48
C SER A 298 -10.13 -3.71 2.24
N ALA A 299 -11.35 -3.49 1.76
CA ALA A 299 -12.59 -3.92 2.41
C ALA A 299 -12.65 -5.45 2.59
N MET A 300 -13.10 -5.89 3.76
CA MET A 300 -13.35 -7.29 4.11
C MET A 300 -14.77 -7.46 4.61
N ALA A 301 -15.49 -8.50 4.12
CA ALA A 301 -16.75 -8.93 4.70
C ALA A 301 -16.46 -9.76 5.95
N LEU A 302 -16.94 -9.27 7.10
CA LEU A 302 -16.77 -9.87 8.42
C LEU A 302 -18.11 -10.31 9.03
N THR A 303 -19.06 -10.74 8.18
CA THR A 303 -20.42 -11.16 8.57
C THR A 303 -20.52 -12.66 8.79
#